data_c567e02e381933088f138926e4f42051
#
_entry.id   c567e02e381933088f138926e4f42051
#
_cell.length_a   1.000
_cell.length_b   1.000
_cell.length_c   1.000
_cell.angle_alpha   90.00
_cell.angle_beta   90.00
_cell.angle_gamma   90.00
#
_symmetry.space_group_name_H-M   'P 1'
#
loop_
_entity.id
_entity.type
_entity.pdbx_description
1 polymer ?
#
loop_
_entity_poly.entity_id
_entity_poly.type
_entity_poly.pdbx_seq_one_letter_code
_entity_poly.pdbx_strand_id
1 'polypeptide(L)'
;RGLGDVYKRQVGCGTQVFDNLEIREISREEISQFDRTYCGLDWGWYPDPNHFGEMAYSSPQRTLYIFAEHRATREKDEDLARVLEPWKGKEIIADSAGNKSIATLRDLGYRGLRGCHKYSSHGGTSVTDGMKWLQSRAKIVIDPVRCPHTAREFSEYEYPTDKKTQEVQNTYIDADNHSIDMARYAMEPVWQKRGAQNA
;
A
#
# COMPACT_ATOMS: atom_id res chain seq x y z
N ARG A 1 -21.80 -4.91 -18.29
CA ARG A 1 -20.94 -3.69 -18.31
C ARG A 1 -19.92 -3.91 -17.22
N GLY A 2 -18.66 -4.15 -17.59
CA GLY A 2 -17.61 -4.57 -16.66
C GLY A 2 -17.09 -3.42 -15.80
N LEU A 3 -16.61 -3.75 -14.61
CA LEU A 3 -15.93 -2.83 -13.66
C LEU A 3 -14.81 -1.99 -14.33
N GLY A 4 -14.20 -2.50 -15.40
CA GLY A 4 -13.15 -1.80 -16.15
C GLY A 4 -13.60 -0.50 -16.85
N ASP A 5 -14.90 -0.32 -17.12
CA ASP A 5 -15.41 0.90 -17.78
C ASP A 5 -15.63 2.06 -16.80
N VAL A 6 -15.79 1.77 -15.51
CA VAL A 6 -15.99 2.79 -14.47
C VAL A 6 -14.68 3.53 -14.19
N TYR A 7 -13.56 2.81 -14.19
CA TYR A 7 -12.24 3.40 -13.89
C TYR A 7 -11.60 4.14 -15.08
N LYS A 8 -12.03 3.88 -16.32
CA LYS A 8 -11.52 4.60 -17.52
C LYS A 8 -12.00 6.04 -17.66
N ARG A 9 -12.95 6.50 -16.84
CA ARG A 9 -13.61 7.81 -17.00
C ARG A 9 -13.11 8.91 -16.06
N GLN A 10 -12.13 8.65 -15.22
CA GLN A 10 -11.52 9.72 -14.43
C GLN A 10 -10.44 10.43 -15.26
N VAL A 11 -10.88 11.37 -16.09
CA VAL A 11 -10.00 12.45 -16.60
C VAL A 11 -9.72 13.33 -15.37
N GLY A 12 -8.52 13.22 -14.82
CA GLY A 12 -8.16 13.88 -13.57
C GLY A 12 -8.36 15.41 -13.65
N CYS A 13 -8.98 15.95 -12.63
CA CYS A 13 -9.08 17.40 -12.43
C CYS A 13 -7.72 18.03 -12.02
N GLY A 14 -6.61 17.32 -12.17
CA GLY A 14 -5.28 17.79 -11.78
C GLY A 14 -5.01 17.75 -10.26
N THR A 15 -5.93 17.19 -9.47
CA THR A 15 -5.82 17.06 -8.01
C THR A 15 -5.40 15.66 -7.57
N GLN A 16 -5.41 14.68 -8.47
CA GLN A 16 -5.05 13.29 -8.16
C GLN A 16 -3.57 13.17 -7.77
N VAL A 17 -3.32 12.42 -6.69
CA VAL A 17 -1.96 12.15 -6.20
C VAL A 17 -1.25 11.12 -7.08
N PHE A 18 -1.98 10.16 -7.65
CA PHE A 18 -1.45 9.09 -8.49
C PHE A 18 -2.01 9.18 -9.91
N ASP A 19 -1.22 9.61 -10.86
CA ASP A 19 -1.52 9.66 -12.30
C ASP A 19 -1.02 8.42 -13.07
N ASN A 20 -0.30 7.53 -12.36
CA ASN A 20 0.36 6.35 -12.89
C ASN A 20 -0.38 5.04 -12.62
N LEU A 21 -1.69 5.10 -12.37
CA LEU A 21 -2.51 3.93 -12.08
C LEU A 21 -2.94 3.18 -13.35
N GLU A 22 -2.93 1.86 -13.25
CA GLU A 22 -3.55 0.94 -14.20
C GLU A 22 -4.43 -0.06 -13.44
N ILE A 23 -5.75 0.12 -13.52
CA ILE A 23 -6.70 -0.76 -12.83
C ILE A 23 -7.12 -1.87 -13.80
N ARG A 24 -6.66 -3.09 -13.56
CA ARG A 24 -6.97 -4.28 -14.36
C ARG A 24 -6.80 -5.56 -13.56
N GLU A 25 -7.46 -6.63 -13.98
CA GLU A 25 -7.17 -7.96 -13.46
C GLU A 25 -5.71 -8.35 -13.73
N ILE A 26 -5.11 -9.01 -12.75
CA ILE A 26 -3.78 -9.62 -12.84
C ILE A 26 -3.98 -11.13 -12.81
N SER A 27 -3.61 -11.82 -13.90
CA SER A 27 -3.86 -13.26 -13.99
C SER A 27 -3.01 -14.06 -12.98
N ARG A 28 -3.45 -15.27 -12.66
CA ARG A 28 -2.67 -16.16 -11.77
C ARG A 28 -1.30 -16.51 -12.37
N GLU A 29 -1.26 -16.63 -13.69
CA GLU A 29 -0.05 -16.91 -14.46
C GLU A 29 0.91 -15.72 -14.32
N GLU A 30 0.43 -14.48 -14.43
CA GLU A 30 1.23 -13.27 -14.22
C GLU A 30 1.76 -13.20 -12.79
N ILE A 31 0.91 -13.47 -11.79
CA ILE A 31 1.32 -13.51 -10.38
C ILE A 31 2.40 -14.55 -10.13
N SER A 32 2.30 -15.72 -10.76
CA SER A 32 3.26 -16.83 -10.60
C SER A 32 4.66 -16.53 -11.17
N GLN A 33 4.79 -15.52 -12.02
CA GLN A 33 6.07 -15.07 -12.61
C GLN A 33 6.86 -14.12 -11.70
N PHE A 34 6.26 -13.64 -10.62
CA PHE A 34 6.98 -12.76 -9.71
C PHE A 34 7.93 -13.55 -8.80
N ASP A 35 9.24 -13.30 -8.93
CA ASP A 35 10.27 -13.94 -8.11
C ASP A 35 10.15 -13.57 -6.63
N ARG A 36 9.63 -12.38 -6.34
CA ARG A 36 9.50 -11.85 -4.98
C ARG A 36 8.23 -11.05 -4.79
N THR A 37 7.55 -11.35 -3.70
CA THR A 37 6.41 -10.58 -3.23
C THR A 37 6.72 -9.85 -1.92
N TYR A 38 5.95 -8.81 -1.63
CA TYR A 38 6.07 -7.94 -0.46
C TYR A 38 4.71 -7.83 0.20
N CYS A 39 4.69 -7.86 1.53
CA CYS A 39 3.45 -7.75 2.29
C CYS A 39 3.51 -6.54 3.21
N GLY A 40 2.42 -5.79 3.26
CA GLY A 40 2.24 -4.64 4.13
C GLY A 40 0.98 -4.77 4.98
N LEU A 41 0.97 -4.10 6.11
CA LEU A 41 -0.18 -4.08 7.03
C LEU A 41 -0.28 -2.71 7.68
N ASP A 42 -1.42 -2.07 7.50
CA ASP A 42 -1.83 -0.88 8.21
C ASP A 42 -2.85 -1.25 9.30
N TRP A 43 -2.63 -0.75 10.53
CA TRP A 43 -3.46 -1.09 11.67
C TRP A 43 -4.64 -0.14 11.80
N GLY A 44 -5.80 -0.69 12.08
CA GLY A 44 -6.97 0.05 12.47
C GLY A 44 -7.89 -0.77 13.38
N TRP A 45 -8.92 -0.12 13.90
CA TRP A 45 -9.96 -0.79 14.69
C TRP A 45 -11.35 -0.38 14.22
N TYR A 46 -11.73 0.85 14.49
CA TYR A 46 -12.99 1.47 14.05
C TYR A 46 -12.93 2.98 14.35
N PRO A 47 -13.25 3.84 13.41
CA PRO A 47 -13.75 3.56 12.05
C PRO A 47 -12.70 3.02 11.07
N ASP A 48 -11.41 3.13 11.39
CA ASP A 48 -10.32 2.72 10.53
C ASP A 48 -10.18 1.19 10.51
N PRO A 49 -9.94 0.59 9.34
CA PRO A 49 -9.77 -0.85 9.23
C PRO A 49 -8.33 -1.28 9.48
N ASN A 50 -8.13 -2.56 9.87
CA ASN A 50 -6.91 -3.25 9.48
C ASN A 50 -6.90 -3.39 7.96
N HIS A 51 -5.78 -3.09 7.32
CA HIS A 51 -5.62 -3.23 5.88
C HIS A 51 -4.30 -3.93 5.56
N PHE A 52 -4.39 -5.17 5.11
CA PHE A 52 -3.27 -5.98 4.65
C PHE A 52 -3.25 -6.05 3.13
N GLY A 53 -2.07 -6.13 2.52
CA GLY A 53 -1.94 -6.41 1.10
C GLY A 53 -0.65 -7.11 0.72
N GLU A 54 -0.72 -7.85 -0.39
CA GLU A 54 0.44 -8.45 -1.05
C GLU A 54 0.62 -7.87 -2.44
N MET A 55 1.88 -7.63 -2.78
CA MET A 55 2.27 -6.99 -4.02
C MET A 55 3.63 -7.47 -4.52
N ALA A 56 3.93 -7.20 -5.79
CA ALA A 56 5.23 -7.44 -6.41
C ALA A 56 5.76 -6.17 -7.08
N TYR A 57 7.06 -6.06 -7.20
CA TYR A 57 7.71 -4.93 -7.86
C TYR A 57 8.68 -5.39 -8.93
N SER A 58 8.41 -5.01 -10.18
CA SER A 58 9.32 -5.18 -11.31
C SER A 58 10.25 -3.98 -11.41
N SER A 59 11.51 -4.16 -11.02
CA SER A 59 12.51 -3.10 -11.10
C SER A 59 12.83 -2.67 -12.56
N PRO A 60 12.96 -3.61 -13.52
CA PRO A 60 13.18 -3.22 -14.91
C PRO A 60 12.04 -2.40 -15.51
N GLN A 61 10.80 -2.76 -15.21
CA GLN A 61 9.60 -2.07 -15.68
C GLN A 61 9.23 -0.86 -14.82
N ARG A 62 9.83 -0.73 -13.64
CA ARG A 62 9.47 0.25 -12.61
C ARG A 62 7.98 0.21 -12.26
N THR A 63 7.39 -0.99 -12.25
CA THR A 63 5.97 -1.24 -12.09
C THR A 63 5.69 -1.98 -10.79
N LEU A 64 4.76 -1.45 -10.01
CA LEU A 64 4.21 -2.09 -8.81
C LEU A 64 2.92 -2.81 -9.18
N TYR A 65 2.75 -4.07 -8.73
CA TYR A 65 1.56 -4.89 -8.95
C TYR A 65 0.96 -5.23 -7.59
N ILE A 66 -0.30 -4.86 -7.34
CA ILE A 66 -1.02 -5.16 -6.09
C ILE A 66 -2.14 -6.13 -6.41
N PHE A 67 -2.14 -7.32 -5.78
CA PHE A 67 -3.00 -8.42 -6.18
C PHE A 67 -3.61 -9.25 -5.03
N ALA A 68 -3.42 -8.83 -3.78
CA ALA A 68 -4.16 -9.38 -2.66
C ALA A 68 -4.39 -8.29 -1.61
N GLU A 69 -5.59 -8.28 -1.03
CA GLU A 69 -5.92 -7.44 0.10
C GLU A 69 -6.80 -8.19 1.10
N HIS A 70 -6.67 -7.80 2.36
CA HIS A 70 -7.65 -8.06 3.41
C HIS A 70 -7.93 -6.76 4.14
N ARG A 71 -9.22 -6.47 4.35
CA ARG A 71 -9.67 -5.26 5.04
C ARG A 71 -10.81 -5.59 6.00
N ALA A 72 -10.65 -5.25 7.26
CA ALA A 72 -11.68 -5.46 8.27
C ALA A 72 -11.60 -4.42 9.38
N THR A 73 -12.76 -4.05 9.94
CA THR A 73 -12.85 -3.23 11.14
C THR A 73 -13.22 -4.09 12.35
N ARG A 74 -12.85 -3.67 13.55
CA ARG A 74 -13.12 -4.39 14.82
C ARG A 74 -12.59 -5.83 14.82
N GLU A 75 -11.54 -6.08 14.07
CA GLU A 75 -10.90 -7.38 13.94
C GLU A 75 -9.83 -7.56 15.02
N LYS A 76 -9.93 -8.64 15.80
CA LYS A 76 -8.95 -8.99 16.82
C LYS A 76 -7.68 -9.57 16.18
N ASP A 77 -6.56 -9.47 16.88
CA ASP A 77 -5.27 -10.00 16.40
C ASP A 77 -5.34 -11.50 16.09
N GLU A 78 -6.11 -12.30 16.86
CA GLU A 78 -6.26 -13.73 16.61
C GLU A 78 -7.10 -14.03 15.36
N ASP A 79 -8.08 -13.16 15.04
CA ASP A 79 -8.90 -13.28 13.82
C ASP A 79 -8.06 -12.91 12.60
N LEU A 80 -7.34 -11.79 12.68
CA LEU A 80 -6.39 -11.38 11.65
C LEU A 80 -5.32 -12.47 11.41
N ALA A 81 -4.77 -13.07 12.47
CA ALA A 81 -3.82 -14.16 12.33
C ALA A 81 -4.38 -15.34 11.52
N ARG A 82 -5.64 -15.71 11.72
CA ARG A 82 -6.28 -16.79 10.93
C ARG A 82 -6.41 -16.43 9.44
N VAL A 83 -6.75 -15.19 9.15
CA VAL A 83 -6.84 -14.72 7.77
C VAL A 83 -5.48 -14.67 7.10
N LEU A 84 -4.45 -14.24 7.81
CA LEU A 84 -3.09 -14.12 7.29
C LEU A 84 -2.30 -15.44 7.25
N GLU A 85 -2.89 -16.58 7.62
CA GLU A 85 -2.18 -17.88 7.63
C GLU A 85 -1.44 -18.20 6.32
N PRO A 86 -1.96 -17.90 5.11
CA PRO A 86 -1.23 -18.13 3.85
C PRO A 86 0.10 -17.35 3.76
N TRP A 87 0.25 -16.27 4.51
CA TRP A 87 1.44 -15.39 4.48
C TRP A 87 2.33 -15.53 5.72
N LYS A 88 2.04 -16.48 6.61
CA LYS A 88 2.73 -16.64 7.90
C LYS A 88 4.26 -16.80 7.79
N GLY A 89 4.73 -17.40 6.70
CA GLY A 89 6.15 -17.56 6.43
C GLY A 89 6.83 -16.36 5.75
N LYS A 90 6.09 -15.32 5.39
CA LYS A 90 6.60 -14.15 4.67
C LYS A 90 7.03 -13.03 5.62
N GLU A 91 7.88 -12.14 5.11
CA GLU A 91 8.11 -10.85 5.76
C GLU A 91 6.86 -9.97 5.55
N ILE A 92 6.29 -9.48 6.64
CA ILE A 92 5.18 -8.53 6.64
C ILE A 92 5.67 -7.27 7.35
N ILE A 93 5.55 -6.12 6.68
CA ILE A 93 5.95 -4.85 7.28
C ILE A 93 4.69 -4.08 7.64
N ALA A 94 4.52 -3.82 8.93
CA ALA A 94 3.35 -3.15 9.48
C ALA A 94 3.68 -1.73 9.95
N ASP A 95 2.66 -0.90 10.12
CA ASP A 95 2.84 0.33 10.87
C ASP A 95 3.46 0.05 12.25
N SER A 96 4.50 0.79 12.58
CA SER A 96 5.23 0.65 13.84
C SER A 96 4.45 1.12 15.07
N ALA A 97 3.32 1.80 14.91
CA ALA A 97 2.45 2.19 16.02
C ALA A 97 1.76 0.96 16.65
N GLY A 98 1.55 -0.12 15.90
CA GLY A 98 0.90 -1.35 16.34
C GLY A 98 1.81 -2.32 17.12
N ASN A 99 2.75 -1.86 17.94
CA ASN A 99 3.73 -2.72 18.64
C ASN A 99 3.10 -3.87 19.43
N LYS A 100 1.94 -3.66 20.04
CA LYS A 100 1.22 -4.70 20.80
C LYS A 100 0.71 -5.80 19.87
N SER A 101 0.04 -5.44 18.79
CA SER A 101 -0.46 -6.39 17.80
C SER A 101 0.68 -7.11 17.08
N ILE A 102 1.80 -6.42 16.79
CA ILE A 102 3.02 -7.05 16.26
C ILE A 102 3.53 -8.13 17.22
N ALA A 103 3.59 -7.85 18.52
CA ALA A 103 4.02 -8.84 19.52
C ALA A 103 3.06 -10.03 19.56
N THR A 104 1.74 -9.79 19.62
CA THR A 104 0.71 -10.85 19.62
C THR A 104 0.83 -11.75 18.39
N LEU A 105 0.91 -11.17 17.19
CA LEU A 105 1.02 -11.98 15.96
C LEU A 105 2.35 -12.76 15.91
N ARG A 106 3.46 -12.19 16.42
CA ARG A 106 4.72 -12.91 16.53
C ARG A 106 4.63 -14.13 17.42
N ASP A 107 3.93 -14.02 18.55
CA ASP A 107 3.66 -15.13 19.47
C ASP A 107 2.79 -16.20 18.80
N LEU A 108 1.88 -15.80 17.89
CA LEU A 108 1.08 -16.68 17.04
C LEU A 108 1.87 -17.26 15.85
N GLY A 109 3.18 -16.97 15.75
CA GLY A 109 4.09 -17.57 14.79
C GLY A 109 4.44 -16.72 13.55
N TYR A 110 3.99 -15.46 13.47
CA TYR A 110 4.35 -14.53 12.38
C TYR A 110 5.74 -13.92 12.62
N ARG A 111 6.78 -14.75 12.60
CA ARG A 111 8.15 -14.36 12.93
C ARG A 111 8.75 -13.30 12.00
N GLY A 112 8.26 -13.25 10.75
CA GLY A 112 8.65 -12.26 9.75
C GLY A 112 7.90 -10.92 9.85
N LEU A 113 6.92 -10.79 10.77
CA LEU A 113 6.21 -9.53 10.97
C LEU A 113 7.08 -8.54 11.76
N ARG A 114 7.24 -7.34 11.24
CA ARG A 114 7.96 -6.23 11.90
C ARG A 114 7.31 -4.89 11.66
N GLY A 115 7.59 -3.92 12.51
CA GLY A 115 7.23 -2.53 12.30
C GLY A 115 8.10 -1.88 11.20
N CYS A 116 7.52 -0.92 10.50
CA CYS A 116 8.22 -0.06 9.56
C CYS A 116 9.14 0.94 10.28
N HIS A 117 10.11 1.51 9.57
CA HIS A 117 10.93 2.60 10.09
C HIS A 117 10.21 3.94 9.93
N LYS A 118 10.22 4.77 10.99
CA LYS A 118 9.58 6.10 10.97
C LYS A 118 10.34 7.12 10.13
N TYR A 119 11.64 6.94 9.99
CA TYR A 119 12.52 7.84 9.26
C TYR A 119 13.17 7.10 8.10
N SER A 120 13.35 7.80 6.99
CA SER A 120 14.12 7.26 5.88
C SER A 120 15.61 7.35 6.18
N SER A 121 16.39 6.49 5.55
CA SER A 121 17.86 6.52 5.61
C SER A 121 18.46 7.82 5.05
N HIS A 122 17.66 8.67 4.43
CA HIS A 122 18.04 9.92 3.76
C HIS A 122 17.65 11.19 4.53
N GLY A 123 17.17 11.05 5.78
CA GLY A 123 16.80 12.18 6.62
C GLY A 123 15.39 12.74 6.41
N GLY A 124 14.59 12.14 5.51
CA GLY A 124 13.17 12.47 5.32
C GLY A 124 12.26 11.65 6.24
N THR A 125 10.97 11.98 6.26
CA THR A 125 9.96 11.12 6.88
C THR A 125 9.62 9.95 5.96
N SER A 126 9.33 8.78 6.53
CA SER A 126 8.93 7.60 5.75
C SER A 126 7.67 7.83 4.91
N VAL A 127 6.78 8.74 5.35
CA VAL A 127 5.59 9.14 4.59
C VAL A 127 6.00 9.84 3.29
N THR A 128 6.76 10.92 3.39
CA THR A 128 7.16 11.71 2.21
C THR A 128 7.93 10.90 1.19
N ASP A 129 8.90 10.08 1.66
CA ASP A 129 9.75 9.31 0.75
C ASP A 129 8.98 8.12 0.14
N GLY A 130 8.14 7.43 0.90
CA GLY A 130 7.28 6.38 0.39
C GLY A 130 6.27 6.89 -0.63
N MET A 131 5.63 8.06 -0.39
CA MET A 131 4.70 8.68 -1.34
C MET A 131 5.40 9.08 -2.63
N LYS A 132 6.55 9.77 -2.55
CA LYS A 132 7.36 10.12 -3.71
C LYS A 132 7.81 8.88 -4.48
N TRP A 133 8.13 7.81 -3.77
CA TRP A 133 8.50 6.56 -4.42
C TRP A 133 7.32 5.98 -5.19
N LEU A 134 6.13 5.90 -4.63
CA LEU A 134 4.93 5.42 -5.33
C LEU A 134 4.62 6.27 -6.57
N GLN A 135 4.61 7.59 -6.43
CA GLN A 135 4.39 8.53 -7.53
C GLN A 135 5.43 8.40 -8.65
N SER A 136 6.67 8.06 -8.30
CA SER A 136 7.77 7.92 -9.29
C SER A 136 7.76 6.58 -10.03
N ARG A 137 6.80 5.69 -9.77
CA ARG A 137 6.67 4.44 -10.55
C ARG A 137 6.25 4.73 -11.97
N ALA A 138 6.68 3.90 -12.91
CA ALA A 138 6.17 3.98 -14.27
C ALA A 138 4.69 3.60 -14.30
N LYS A 139 4.32 2.60 -13.47
CA LYS A 139 2.93 2.18 -13.28
C LYS A 139 2.72 1.60 -11.88
N ILE A 140 1.48 1.76 -11.38
CA ILE A 140 0.92 1.00 -10.27
C ILE A 140 -0.29 0.23 -10.82
N VAL A 141 -0.14 -1.08 -10.99
CA VAL A 141 -1.18 -1.98 -11.48
C VAL A 141 -1.91 -2.55 -10.27
N ILE A 142 -3.23 -2.38 -10.21
CA ILE A 142 -4.04 -2.87 -9.09
C ILE A 142 -5.14 -3.77 -9.64
N ASP A 143 -5.25 -4.97 -9.08
CA ASP A 143 -6.32 -5.92 -9.41
C ASP A 143 -7.63 -5.51 -8.71
N PRO A 144 -8.65 -5.01 -9.43
CA PRO A 144 -9.87 -4.51 -8.79
C PRO A 144 -10.79 -5.62 -8.27
N VAL A 145 -10.57 -6.87 -8.69
CA VAL A 145 -11.37 -8.02 -8.24
C VAL A 145 -10.85 -8.53 -6.90
N ARG A 146 -9.51 -8.62 -6.75
CA ARG A 146 -8.86 -9.06 -5.52
C ARG A 146 -8.63 -7.93 -4.52
N CYS A 147 -8.49 -6.68 -5.01
CA CYS A 147 -8.13 -5.51 -4.21
C CYS A 147 -9.08 -4.33 -4.49
N PRO A 148 -10.42 -4.50 -4.30
CA PRO A 148 -11.40 -3.45 -4.61
C PRO A 148 -11.24 -2.18 -3.77
N HIS A 149 -10.86 -2.31 -2.50
CA HIS A 149 -10.65 -1.15 -1.63
C HIS A 149 -9.37 -0.40 -1.99
N THR A 150 -8.29 -1.13 -2.26
CA THR A 150 -7.02 -0.54 -2.73
C THR A 150 -7.22 0.19 -4.06
N ALA A 151 -7.92 -0.42 -5.02
CA ALA A 151 -8.21 0.20 -6.30
C ALA A 151 -8.98 1.51 -6.13
N ARG A 152 -9.98 1.53 -5.23
CA ARG A 152 -10.77 2.71 -4.94
C ARG A 152 -9.94 3.80 -4.26
N GLU A 153 -9.26 3.49 -3.15
CA GLU A 153 -8.47 4.48 -2.41
C GLU A 153 -7.40 5.14 -3.28
N PHE A 154 -6.61 4.36 -4.04
CA PHE A 154 -5.61 4.93 -4.94
C PHE A 154 -6.21 5.81 -6.03
N SER A 155 -7.40 5.45 -6.55
CA SER A 155 -8.07 6.22 -7.61
C SER A 155 -8.72 7.50 -7.10
N GLU A 156 -9.17 7.52 -5.85
CA GLU A 156 -9.90 8.64 -5.24
C GLU A 156 -8.99 9.55 -4.39
N TYR A 157 -7.71 9.16 -4.19
CA TYR A 157 -6.80 9.93 -3.34
C TYR A 157 -6.30 11.19 -4.03
N GLU A 158 -6.68 12.33 -3.47
CA GLU A 158 -6.42 13.65 -4.06
C GLU A 158 -5.64 14.55 -3.10
N TYR A 159 -4.95 15.53 -3.66
CA TYR A 159 -4.37 16.61 -2.89
C TYR A 159 -5.48 17.49 -2.30
N PRO A 160 -5.34 17.96 -1.05
CA PRO A 160 -6.32 18.88 -0.48
C PRO A 160 -6.34 20.20 -1.22
N THR A 161 -7.54 20.77 -1.36
CA THR A 161 -7.73 22.10 -1.94
C THR A 161 -8.09 23.09 -0.84
N ASP A 162 -7.43 24.22 -0.80
CA ASP A 162 -7.81 25.30 0.11
C ASP A 162 -9.22 25.79 -0.21
N LYS A 163 -10.10 25.78 0.79
CA LYS A 163 -11.51 26.14 0.61
C LYS A 163 -11.74 27.61 0.25
N LYS A 164 -10.77 28.49 0.53
CA LYS A 164 -10.90 29.94 0.29
C LYS A 164 -10.24 30.35 -1.01
N THR A 165 -9.02 29.87 -1.26
CA THR A 165 -8.23 30.22 -2.46
C THR A 165 -8.47 29.30 -3.64
N GLN A 166 -9.09 28.13 -3.42
CA GLN A 166 -9.24 27.05 -4.41
C GLN A 166 -7.89 26.52 -4.95
N GLU A 167 -6.80 26.82 -4.25
CA GLU A 167 -5.47 26.34 -4.62
C GLU A 167 -5.25 24.92 -4.11
N VAL A 168 -4.66 24.07 -4.94
CA VAL A 168 -4.25 22.70 -4.58
C VAL A 168 -3.02 22.79 -3.68
N GLN A 169 -3.10 22.16 -2.50
CA GLN A 169 -2.02 22.12 -1.53
C GLN A 169 -1.13 20.91 -1.79
N ASN A 170 0.18 21.08 -1.81
CA ASN A 170 1.14 20.00 -1.97
C ASN A 170 1.42 19.28 -0.64
N THR A 171 0.34 18.78 0.00
CA THR A 171 0.37 18.01 1.24
C THR A 171 -0.50 16.75 1.07
N TYR A 172 -0.20 15.69 1.83
CA TYR A 172 -0.99 14.46 1.79
C TYR A 172 -2.05 14.49 2.88
N ILE A 173 -3.27 14.06 2.55
CA ILE A 173 -4.37 13.95 3.52
C ILE A 173 -4.15 12.69 4.35
N ASP A 174 -4.24 12.81 5.67
CA ASP A 174 -4.18 11.69 6.61
C ASP A 174 -5.61 11.15 6.89
N ALA A 175 -6.26 10.70 5.82
CA ALA A 175 -7.59 10.10 5.86
C ALA A 175 -7.81 9.26 4.59
N ASP A 176 -8.53 8.15 4.71
CA ASP A 176 -8.86 7.23 3.62
C ASP A 176 -7.61 6.80 2.81
N ASN A 177 -6.49 6.54 3.52
CA ASN A 177 -5.18 6.24 2.95
C ASN A 177 -4.61 4.89 3.41
N HIS A 178 -5.43 4.02 3.99
CA HIS A 178 -4.99 2.76 4.62
C HIS A 178 -4.30 1.80 3.65
N SER A 179 -4.81 1.66 2.42
CA SER A 179 -4.17 0.84 1.39
C SER A 179 -2.91 1.49 0.83
N ILE A 180 -2.85 2.81 0.82
CA ILE A 180 -1.66 3.57 0.40
C ILE A 180 -0.56 3.39 1.43
N ASP A 181 -0.88 3.51 2.71
CA ASP A 181 0.06 3.33 3.81
C ASP A 181 0.53 1.87 3.89
N MET A 182 -0.37 0.91 3.75
CA MET A 182 -0.03 -0.51 3.61
C MET A 182 0.97 -0.75 2.47
N ALA A 183 0.74 -0.15 1.29
CA ALA A 183 1.66 -0.28 0.16
C ALA A 183 3.02 0.39 0.43
N ARG A 184 3.06 1.56 1.08
CA ARG A 184 4.30 2.22 1.52
C ARG A 184 5.11 1.33 2.46
N TYR A 185 4.44 0.71 3.44
CA TYR A 185 5.11 -0.21 4.38
C TYR A 185 5.65 -1.44 3.66
N ALA A 186 4.84 -2.10 2.83
CA ALA A 186 5.29 -3.26 2.05
C ALA A 186 6.54 -2.96 1.23
N MET A 187 6.60 -1.79 0.62
CA MET A 187 7.68 -1.40 -0.28
C MET A 187 8.88 -0.73 0.39
N GLU A 188 8.86 -0.57 1.72
CA GLU A 188 9.98 -0.01 2.49
C GLU A 188 11.35 -0.63 2.14
N PRO A 189 11.51 -1.96 2.03
CA PRO A 189 12.80 -2.54 1.69
C PRO A 189 13.33 -2.15 0.30
N VAL A 190 12.44 -1.69 -0.57
CA VAL A 190 12.79 -1.30 -1.95
C VAL A 190 13.20 0.17 -2.01
N TRP A 191 12.39 1.07 -1.45
CA TRP A 191 12.68 2.50 -1.56
C TRP A 191 13.79 2.95 -0.59
N GLN A 192 13.97 2.29 0.55
CA GLN A 192 15.08 2.59 1.45
C GLN A 192 16.45 2.19 0.88
N LYS A 193 16.53 1.08 0.13
CA LYS A 193 17.80 0.62 -0.46
C LYS A 193 18.32 1.50 -1.61
N ARG A 194 17.42 2.21 -2.31
CA ARG A 194 17.82 3.03 -3.48
C ARG A 194 18.71 4.21 -3.13
N GLY A 195 18.70 4.68 -1.91
CA GLY A 195 19.57 5.78 -1.53
C GLY A 195 21.03 5.40 -1.31
N ALA A 196 21.32 4.14 -1.08
CA ALA A 196 22.69 3.66 -0.95
C ALA A 196 23.41 3.47 -2.31
N GLN A 197 22.69 3.54 -3.43
CA GLN A 197 23.26 3.33 -4.78
C GLN A 197 23.52 4.62 -5.56
N ASN A 198 23.14 5.78 -5.03
CA ASN A 198 23.36 7.11 -5.64
C ASN A 198 24.26 8.03 -4.79
N ALA A 199 25.02 7.47 -3.85
CA ALA A 199 26.04 8.19 -3.09
C ALA A 199 27.43 7.79 -3.58
#